data_621348a8f0a2dd272d541df7f130f17e
#
_entry.id   621348a8f0a2dd272d541df7f130f17e
#
_cell.length_a   1.000
_cell.length_b   1.000
_cell.length_c   1.000
_cell.angle_alpha   90.00
_cell.angle_beta   90.00
_cell.angle_gamma   90.00
#
_symmetry.space_group_name_H-M   'P 1'
#
loop_
_entity.id
_entity.type
_entity.pdbx_description
1 polymer ?
#
loop_
_entity_poly.entity_id
_entity_poly.type
_entity_poly.pdbx_seq_one_letter_code
_entity_poly.pdbx_strand_id
1 'polypeptide(L)'
;MPAHDIDRALASAAGWLLDRQAPDGAWRSETYGVFKEGDALTPLAVNTLLDCDDEAVIGAARLGADYLPEMARADGSIVPGPHGLAYPVYTAALAVRALCRLGGPKYRGAADTWLSFLLQRQMTGDLGWSPSDREYGGWGYAHGPPRKPAAGQTADPAALPNLSATAFGLEALRAAGRPGDNPAFGRAMHFVCKCHNFADDPAGRDPAFDDGGFFFILGDPPRNKAGVGGTDRRGRERFASYGSTTADGLRALLACGLPREGARVTAARHWLTDTFSAAAHPGRFGPGRSALQASVYFYWCWSAAHALAAAGAGDVLWAEPLAEELVRRQRRGGSWVNDAVEVREDDPIVATALAAGALSICRSGLRF
;
A
#
# COMPACT_ATOMS: atom_id res chain seq x y z
N MET A 1 2.93 1.07 -26.89
CA MET A 1 2.20 2.40 -26.87
C MET A 1 3.19 3.54 -27.00
N PRO A 2 2.90 4.65 -27.73
CA PRO A 2 3.78 5.81 -27.79
C PRO A 2 3.94 6.49 -26.42
N ALA A 3 5.15 6.90 -26.05
CA ALA A 3 5.45 7.55 -24.77
C ALA A 3 4.60 8.84 -24.56
N HIS A 4 4.30 9.59 -25.64
CA HIS A 4 3.49 10.79 -25.55
C HIS A 4 2.04 10.55 -25.10
N ASP A 5 1.49 9.35 -25.27
CA ASP A 5 0.14 9.02 -24.77
C ASP A 5 0.15 8.88 -23.25
N ILE A 6 1.23 8.30 -22.70
CA ILE A 6 1.43 8.22 -21.24
C ILE A 6 1.59 9.62 -20.65
N ASP A 7 2.45 10.44 -21.26
CA ASP A 7 2.71 11.81 -20.78
C ASP A 7 1.43 12.67 -20.83
N ARG A 8 0.62 12.54 -21.89
CA ARG A 8 -0.68 13.20 -21.98
C ARG A 8 -1.66 12.73 -20.92
N ALA A 9 -1.73 11.43 -20.65
CA ALA A 9 -2.61 10.87 -19.64
C ALA A 9 -2.21 11.33 -18.23
N LEU A 10 -0.91 11.36 -17.92
CA LEU A 10 -0.38 11.87 -16.66
C LEU A 10 -0.65 13.37 -16.49
N ALA A 11 -0.42 14.18 -17.53
CA ALA A 11 -0.74 15.62 -17.50
C ALA A 11 -2.24 15.88 -17.27
N SER A 12 -3.11 15.10 -17.94
CA SER A 12 -4.56 15.19 -17.72
C SER A 12 -4.96 14.81 -16.30
N ALA A 13 -4.34 13.78 -15.72
CA ALA A 13 -4.59 13.36 -14.34
C ALA A 13 -4.11 14.42 -13.33
N ALA A 14 -2.93 14.98 -13.54
CA ALA A 14 -2.41 16.05 -12.71
C ALA A 14 -3.34 17.26 -12.73
N GLY A 15 -3.73 17.74 -13.93
CA GLY A 15 -4.70 18.84 -14.07
C GLY A 15 -6.01 18.56 -13.34
N TRP A 16 -6.55 17.34 -13.49
CA TRP A 16 -7.78 16.92 -12.80
C TRP A 16 -7.64 16.95 -11.26
N LEU A 17 -6.48 16.55 -10.72
CA LEU A 17 -6.19 16.63 -9.28
C LEU A 17 -6.03 18.08 -8.83
N LEU A 18 -5.35 18.93 -9.61
CA LEU A 18 -5.17 20.36 -9.28
C LEU A 18 -6.51 21.08 -9.17
N ASP A 19 -7.44 20.83 -10.09
CA ASP A 19 -8.78 21.43 -10.09
C ASP A 19 -9.60 21.07 -8.83
N ARG A 20 -9.19 20.06 -8.06
CA ARG A 20 -9.87 19.57 -6.85
C ARG A 20 -9.12 19.84 -5.56
N GLN A 21 -7.99 20.50 -5.65
CA GLN A 21 -7.26 20.93 -4.46
C GLN A 21 -8.01 22.09 -3.81
N ALA A 22 -8.30 21.93 -2.52
CA ALA A 22 -8.92 23.01 -1.75
C ALA A 22 -7.91 24.14 -1.48
N PRO A 23 -8.38 25.36 -1.13
CA PRO A 23 -7.51 26.51 -0.86
C PRO A 23 -6.49 26.28 0.27
N ASP A 24 -6.78 25.38 1.21
CA ASP A 24 -5.85 24.97 2.27
C ASP A 24 -4.85 23.88 1.83
N GLY A 25 -4.85 23.51 0.56
CA GLY A 25 -3.98 22.52 -0.04
C GLY A 25 -4.47 21.08 0.06
N ALA A 26 -5.53 20.78 0.78
CA ALA A 26 -6.01 19.42 0.97
C ALA A 26 -6.88 18.92 -0.19
N TRP A 27 -6.89 17.60 -0.38
CA TRP A 27 -7.87 16.90 -1.22
C TRP A 27 -8.90 16.19 -0.35
N ARG A 28 -10.18 16.37 -0.68
CA ARG A 28 -11.32 15.87 0.09
C ARG A 28 -12.29 15.13 -0.82
N SER A 29 -12.85 14.02 -0.32
CA SER A 29 -13.88 13.29 -1.04
C SER A 29 -15.23 13.99 -0.96
N GLU A 30 -15.91 14.05 -2.09
CA GLU A 30 -17.34 14.41 -2.15
C GLU A 30 -18.24 13.19 -1.91
N THR A 31 -17.68 11.97 -2.03
CA THR A 31 -18.42 10.71 -1.93
C THR A 31 -18.42 10.14 -0.51
N TYR A 32 -17.26 10.16 0.17
CA TYR A 32 -17.08 9.47 1.45
C TYR A 32 -16.80 10.41 2.62
N GLY A 33 -17.69 10.39 3.62
CA GLY A 33 -17.54 11.20 4.83
C GLY A 33 -16.24 10.97 5.60
N VAL A 34 -15.70 9.74 5.57
CA VAL A 34 -14.42 9.41 6.20
C VAL A 34 -13.22 10.14 5.57
N PHE A 35 -13.34 10.65 4.35
CA PHE A 35 -12.30 11.41 3.65
C PHE A 35 -12.54 12.93 3.62
N LYS A 36 -13.53 13.42 4.37
CA LYS A 36 -13.90 14.85 4.39
C LYS A 36 -12.84 15.76 5.01
N GLU A 37 -12.03 15.25 5.92
CA GLU A 37 -10.93 16.01 6.52
C GLU A 37 -9.75 16.21 5.56
N GLY A 38 -9.58 15.32 4.57
CA GLY A 38 -8.49 15.39 3.61
C GLY A 38 -7.18 14.77 4.10
N ASP A 39 -7.13 14.31 5.34
CA ASP A 39 -5.95 13.73 5.97
C ASP A 39 -5.37 12.52 5.22
N ALA A 40 -6.23 11.63 4.72
CA ALA A 40 -5.81 10.43 3.99
C ALA A 40 -5.57 10.69 2.50
N LEU A 41 -6.41 11.51 1.86
CA LEU A 41 -6.32 11.77 0.42
C LEU A 41 -5.19 12.72 0.06
N THR A 42 -4.91 13.70 0.92
CA THR A 42 -3.84 14.68 0.68
C THR A 42 -2.47 14.03 0.53
N PRO A 43 -1.96 13.21 1.45
CA PRO A 43 -0.66 12.59 1.27
C PRO A 43 -0.64 11.57 0.11
N LEU A 44 -1.77 10.95 -0.25
CA LEU A 44 -1.88 10.10 -1.41
C LEU A 44 -1.70 10.92 -2.70
N ALA A 45 -2.45 12.02 -2.87
CA ALA A 45 -2.35 12.92 -4.02
C ALA A 45 -0.95 13.56 -4.12
N VAL A 46 -0.40 14.06 -3.00
CA VAL A 46 0.95 14.64 -2.95
C VAL A 46 2.00 13.66 -3.48
N ASN A 47 2.01 12.40 -3.00
CA ASN A 47 2.98 11.41 -3.46
C ASN A 47 2.87 11.17 -4.97
N THR A 48 1.66 11.15 -5.53
CA THR A 48 1.42 10.98 -6.96
C THR A 48 1.90 12.19 -7.77
N LEU A 49 1.59 13.41 -7.32
CA LEU A 49 1.99 14.64 -8.01
C LEU A 49 3.50 14.89 -7.98
N LEU A 50 4.19 14.42 -6.93
CA LEU A 50 5.65 14.48 -6.85
C LEU A 50 6.37 13.60 -7.90
N ASP A 51 5.66 12.71 -8.59
CA ASP A 51 6.20 11.94 -9.70
C ASP A 51 6.10 12.67 -11.06
N CYS A 52 5.54 13.89 -11.08
CA CYS A 52 5.44 14.74 -12.26
C CYS A 52 6.63 15.70 -12.34
N ASP A 53 7.05 16.03 -13.58
CA ASP A 53 8.18 16.93 -13.86
C ASP A 53 7.70 18.37 -14.15
N ASP A 54 6.47 18.75 -13.82
CA ASP A 54 5.85 20.06 -14.06
C ASP A 54 5.91 20.92 -12.80
N GLU A 55 6.41 22.17 -12.93
CA GLU A 55 6.63 23.05 -11.78
C GLU A 55 5.32 23.48 -11.10
N ALA A 56 4.24 23.69 -11.85
CA ALA A 56 2.93 24.03 -11.29
C ALA A 56 2.35 22.85 -10.50
N VAL A 57 2.54 21.62 -11.00
CA VAL A 57 2.14 20.39 -10.32
C VAL A 57 2.93 20.19 -9.03
N ILE A 58 4.24 20.42 -9.06
CA ILE A 58 5.09 20.39 -7.86
C ILE A 58 4.71 21.48 -6.87
N GLY A 59 4.30 22.66 -7.34
CA GLY A 59 3.75 23.74 -6.51
C GLY A 59 2.50 23.30 -5.74
N ALA A 60 1.55 22.66 -6.43
CA ALA A 60 0.36 22.09 -5.82
C ALA A 60 0.68 20.97 -4.82
N ALA A 61 1.64 20.09 -5.15
CA ALA A 61 2.10 19.05 -4.23
C ALA A 61 2.70 19.65 -2.94
N ARG A 62 3.46 20.75 -3.06
CA ARG A 62 4.00 21.47 -1.88
C ARG A 62 2.89 22.08 -1.03
N LEU A 63 1.89 22.74 -1.66
CA LEU A 63 0.75 23.29 -0.93
C LEU A 63 -0.01 22.19 -0.17
N GLY A 64 -0.23 21.03 -0.80
CA GLY A 64 -0.84 19.89 -0.13
C GLY A 64 0.02 19.32 1.00
N ALA A 65 1.35 19.29 0.81
CA ALA A 65 2.25 18.84 1.85
C ALA A 65 2.30 19.81 3.05
N ASP A 66 2.03 21.09 2.85
CA ASP A 66 1.96 22.09 3.91
C ASP A 66 0.77 21.86 4.88
N TYR A 67 -0.26 21.18 4.42
CA TYR A 67 -1.38 20.74 5.26
C TYR A 67 -0.99 19.69 6.32
N LEU A 68 -0.01 18.82 6.04
CA LEU A 68 0.36 17.71 6.91
C LEU A 68 1.05 18.12 8.22
N PRO A 69 1.96 19.13 8.25
CA PRO A 69 2.56 19.65 9.47
C PRO A 69 1.55 20.27 10.44
N GLU A 70 0.44 20.82 9.95
CA GLU A 70 -0.58 21.46 10.80
C GLU A 70 -1.24 20.47 11.76
N MET A 71 -1.26 19.18 11.40
CA MET A 71 -1.77 18.10 12.26
C MET A 71 -0.72 17.60 13.26
N ALA A 72 0.57 17.88 13.03
CA ALA A 72 1.68 17.39 13.85
C ALA A 72 1.99 18.39 14.98
N ARG A 73 1.84 17.98 16.24
CA ARG A 73 2.11 18.81 17.42
C ARG A 73 3.55 18.67 17.89
N ALA A 74 4.04 19.71 18.57
CA ALA A 74 5.39 19.72 19.13
C ALA A 74 5.61 18.63 20.20
N ASP A 75 4.55 18.15 20.84
CA ASP A 75 4.58 17.04 21.80
C ASP A 75 4.65 15.65 21.13
N GLY A 76 4.71 15.58 19.81
CA GLY A 76 4.78 14.34 19.04
C GLY A 76 3.42 13.69 18.77
N SER A 77 2.31 14.34 19.12
CA SER A 77 0.96 13.85 18.82
C SER A 77 0.50 14.30 17.42
N ILE A 78 -0.41 13.51 16.85
CA ILE A 78 -1.18 13.89 15.65
C ILE A 78 -2.59 14.26 16.09
N VAL A 79 -3.03 15.45 15.71
CA VAL A 79 -4.37 15.95 16.03
C VAL A 79 -5.22 15.89 14.76
N PRO A 80 -6.11 14.90 14.65
CA PRO A 80 -7.01 14.80 13.50
C PRO A 80 -8.11 15.88 13.58
N GLY A 81 -8.79 16.07 12.46
CA GLY A 81 -10.02 16.83 12.41
C GLY A 81 -11.17 16.20 13.26
N PRO A 82 -12.35 16.82 13.28
CA PRO A 82 -13.47 16.41 14.15
C PRO A 82 -13.99 15.00 13.86
N HIS A 83 -13.75 14.44 12.68
CA HIS A 83 -14.16 13.07 12.30
C HIS A 83 -13.10 12.00 12.56
N GLY A 84 -11.97 12.36 13.19
CA GLY A 84 -10.86 11.46 13.43
C GLY A 84 -9.93 11.31 12.20
N LEU A 85 -8.88 10.54 12.36
CA LEU A 85 -7.89 10.26 11.30
C LEU A 85 -8.36 9.07 10.46
N ALA A 86 -8.61 9.29 9.18
CA ALA A 86 -8.98 8.22 8.26
C ALA A 86 -7.78 7.30 7.99
N TYR A 87 -7.99 5.99 8.09
CA TYR A 87 -6.94 4.99 7.83
C TYR A 87 -5.57 5.32 8.46
N PRO A 88 -5.45 5.44 9.78
CA PRO A 88 -4.33 6.10 10.47
C PRO A 88 -2.95 5.67 10.03
N VAL A 89 -2.74 4.37 9.80
CA VAL A 89 -1.44 3.82 9.41
C VAL A 89 -1.08 4.18 7.97
N TYR A 90 -2.04 4.08 7.03
CA TYR A 90 -1.78 4.49 5.63
C TYR A 90 -1.54 5.99 5.54
N THR A 91 -2.36 6.79 6.22
CA THR A 91 -2.21 8.25 6.26
C THR A 91 -0.84 8.64 6.79
N ALA A 92 -0.44 8.09 7.93
CA ALA A 92 0.88 8.36 8.51
C ALA A 92 2.02 7.92 7.57
N ALA A 93 1.93 6.73 6.99
CA ALA A 93 2.97 6.23 6.10
C ALA A 93 3.11 7.09 4.83
N LEU A 94 2.00 7.48 4.22
CA LEU A 94 2.01 8.36 3.05
C LEU A 94 2.47 9.77 3.40
N ALA A 95 2.10 10.30 4.57
CA ALA A 95 2.57 11.60 5.05
C ALA A 95 4.10 11.59 5.25
N VAL A 96 4.66 10.58 5.91
CA VAL A 96 6.11 10.42 6.05
C VAL A 96 6.80 10.41 4.70
N ARG A 97 6.29 9.60 3.74
CA ARG A 97 6.87 9.52 2.39
C ARG A 97 6.85 10.86 1.66
N ALA A 98 5.70 11.56 1.67
CA ALA A 98 5.55 12.86 1.02
C ALA A 98 6.50 13.90 1.61
N LEU A 99 6.53 14.04 2.94
CA LEU A 99 7.37 15.01 3.64
C LEU A 99 8.86 14.71 3.48
N CYS A 100 9.28 13.44 3.51
CA CYS A 100 10.67 13.05 3.28
C CYS A 100 11.12 13.29 1.83
N ARG A 101 10.24 13.07 0.83
CA ARG A 101 10.53 13.34 -0.58
C ARG A 101 10.74 14.82 -0.86
N LEU A 102 9.94 15.69 -0.24
CA LEU A 102 10.10 17.14 -0.35
C LEU A 102 11.33 17.65 0.41
N GLY A 103 11.63 17.05 1.54
CA GLY A 103 12.83 17.34 2.33
C GLY A 103 12.83 18.75 2.92
N GLY A 104 13.98 19.12 3.52
CA GLY A 104 14.20 20.44 4.10
C GLY A 104 13.70 20.58 5.55
N PRO A 105 14.08 21.67 6.23
CA PRO A 105 13.81 21.86 7.66
C PRO A 105 12.31 21.95 7.98
N LYS A 106 11.52 22.54 7.08
CA LYS A 106 10.07 22.73 7.23
C LYS A 106 9.32 21.42 7.46
N TYR A 107 9.69 20.37 6.74
CA TYR A 107 8.96 19.10 6.75
C TYR A 107 9.57 18.05 7.69
N ARG A 108 10.83 18.20 8.08
CA ARG A 108 11.57 17.18 8.86
C ARG A 108 10.90 16.88 10.20
N GLY A 109 10.60 17.92 11.00
CA GLY A 109 9.96 17.73 12.30
C GLY A 109 8.60 17.05 12.20
N ALA A 110 7.78 17.45 11.21
CA ALA A 110 6.49 16.82 10.97
C ALA A 110 6.65 15.36 10.50
N ALA A 111 7.61 15.07 9.63
CA ALA A 111 7.90 13.70 9.21
C ALA A 111 8.29 12.80 10.40
N ASP A 112 9.11 13.30 11.32
CA ASP A 112 9.49 12.57 12.54
C ASP A 112 8.28 12.35 13.46
N THR A 113 7.37 13.32 13.60
CA THR A 113 6.12 13.18 14.36
C THR A 113 5.22 12.10 13.75
N TRP A 114 4.96 12.16 12.44
CA TRP A 114 4.17 11.16 11.74
C TRP A 114 4.80 9.76 11.81
N LEU A 115 6.12 9.68 11.74
CA LEU A 115 6.84 8.41 11.89
C LEU A 115 6.73 7.84 13.30
N SER A 116 6.83 8.70 14.33
CA SER A 116 6.63 8.30 15.73
C SER A 116 5.22 7.75 15.95
N PHE A 117 4.21 8.45 15.41
CA PHE A 117 2.82 8.01 15.41
C PHE A 117 2.65 6.63 14.76
N LEU A 118 3.30 6.40 13.62
CA LEU A 118 3.28 5.12 12.91
C LEU A 118 3.93 4.00 13.74
N LEU A 119 5.12 4.25 14.32
CA LEU A 119 5.85 3.27 15.12
C LEU A 119 5.10 2.83 16.37
N GLN A 120 4.36 3.74 17.02
CA GLN A 120 3.52 3.41 18.18
C GLN A 120 2.39 2.43 17.85
N ARG A 121 2.09 2.20 16.57
CA ARG A 121 1.03 1.31 16.08
C ARG A 121 1.54 -0.02 15.55
N GLN A 122 2.84 -0.29 15.65
CA GLN A 122 3.39 -1.62 15.39
C GLN A 122 3.09 -2.54 16.58
N MET A 123 2.67 -3.76 16.31
CA MET A 123 2.41 -4.76 17.35
C MET A 123 3.71 -5.33 17.91
N THR A 124 4.09 -4.85 19.08
CA THR A 124 5.39 -5.07 19.70
C THR A 124 5.28 -5.70 21.11
N GLY A 125 6.42 -6.13 21.67
CA GLY A 125 6.52 -6.62 23.03
C GLY A 125 6.04 -5.62 24.08
N ASP A 126 6.30 -4.33 23.88
CA ASP A 126 5.87 -3.25 24.78
C ASP A 126 4.34 -3.10 24.83
N LEU A 127 3.65 -3.61 23.82
CA LEU A 127 2.18 -3.65 23.73
C LEU A 127 1.63 -5.03 24.13
N GLY A 128 2.47 -5.93 24.65
CA GLY A 128 2.11 -7.26 25.12
C GLY A 128 2.14 -8.36 24.05
N TRP A 129 2.55 -8.06 22.82
CA TRP A 129 2.65 -9.05 21.74
C TRP A 129 3.99 -9.76 21.76
N SER A 130 4.02 -11.05 21.43
CA SER A 130 5.22 -11.87 21.36
C SER A 130 5.44 -12.45 19.96
N PRO A 131 6.67 -12.86 19.60
CA PRO A 131 6.96 -13.46 18.29
C PRO A 131 6.10 -14.71 17.96
N SER A 132 5.57 -15.40 18.98
CA SER A 132 4.65 -16.52 18.80
C SER A 132 3.25 -16.11 18.40
N ASP A 133 2.85 -14.86 18.66
CA ASP A 133 1.54 -14.36 18.27
C ASP A 133 1.53 -14.12 16.75
N ARG A 134 0.40 -14.46 16.10
CA ARG A 134 0.25 -14.30 14.66
C ARG A 134 0.29 -12.82 14.23
N GLU A 135 -0.05 -11.91 15.13
CA GLU A 135 -0.16 -10.48 14.93
C GLU A 135 1.17 -9.73 15.11
N TYR A 136 2.15 -10.36 15.79
CA TYR A 136 3.41 -9.71 16.16
C TYR A 136 4.15 -9.10 14.95
N GLY A 137 4.53 -7.85 15.12
CA GLY A 137 5.37 -7.09 14.18
C GLY A 137 4.61 -6.36 13.07
N GLY A 138 3.32 -6.68 12.85
CA GLY A 138 2.52 -6.04 11.81
C GLY A 138 1.89 -4.71 12.24
N TRP A 139 1.30 -4.02 11.26
CA TRP A 139 0.44 -2.84 11.42
C TRP A 139 -0.96 -3.14 10.89
N GLY A 140 -1.98 -2.55 11.54
CA GLY A 140 -3.39 -2.60 11.14
C GLY A 140 -3.97 -1.20 10.91
N TYR A 141 -5.25 -1.01 11.30
CA TYR A 141 -5.96 0.27 11.17
C TYR A 141 -6.19 0.96 12.53
N ALA A 142 -5.44 0.59 13.56
CA ALA A 142 -5.64 1.09 14.91
C ALA A 142 -5.46 2.61 15.01
N HIS A 143 -6.45 3.28 15.64
CA HIS A 143 -6.35 4.71 15.96
C HIS A 143 -5.38 4.96 17.13
N GLY A 144 -5.34 4.07 18.11
CA GLY A 144 -4.40 4.09 19.24
C GLY A 144 -3.36 2.96 19.17
N PRO A 145 -2.41 2.91 20.11
CA PRO A 145 -1.48 1.78 20.23
C PRO A 145 -2.24 0.46 20.42
N PRO A 146 -2.03 -0.56 19.53
CA PRO A 146 -2.80 -1.80 19.53
C PRO A 146 -2.30 -2.76 20.61
N ARG A 147 -2.75 -2.58 21.85
CA ARG A 147 -2.39 -3.45 22.97
C ARG A 147 -3.01 -4.84 22.79
N LYS A 148 -2.23 -5.87 23.16
CA LYS A 148 -2.73 -7.24 23.18
C LYS A 148 -3.87 -7.35 24.20
N PRO A 149 -5.05 -7.89 23.81
CA PRO A 149 -6.16 -8.10 24.75
C PRO A 149 -5.78 -9.07 25.87
N ALA A 150 -6.41 -8.91 27.01
CA ALA A 150 -6.32 -9.87 28.09
C ALA A 150 -6.85 -11.26 27.66
N ALA A 151 -6.43 -12.31 28.32
CA ALA A 151 -6.90 -13.67 28.04
C ALA A 151 -8.45 -13.72 28.09
N GLY A 152 -9.05 -14.29 27.05
CA GLY A 152 -10.51 -14.37 26.89
C GLY A 152 -11.18 -13.13 26.29
N GLN A 153 -10.44 -12.06 26.01
CA GLN A 153 -10.95 -10.90 25.29
C GLN A 153 -10.60 -10.97 23.81
N THR A 154 -11.47 -10.42 22.97
CA THR A 154 -11.25 -10.33 21.52
C THR A 154 -10.59 -9.00 21.18
N ALA A 155 -9.57 -9.01 20.30
CA ALA A 155 -8.99 -7.79 19.76
C ALA A 155 -10.02 -7.05 18.89
N ASP A 156 -9.94 -5.71 18.87
CA ASP A 156 -10.65 -4.93 17.88
C ASP A 156 -10.23 -5.38 16.47
N PRO A 157 -11.18 -5.82 15.62
CA PRO A 157 -10.86 -6.24 14.25
C PRO A 157 -10.12 -5.17 13.44
N ALA A 158 -10.39 -3.88 13.67
CA ALA A 158 -9.68 -2.78 13.01
C ALA A 158 -8.21 -2.69 13.45
N ALA A 159 -7.90 -3.09 14.67
CA ALA A 159 -6.54 -3.11 15.19
C ALA A 159 -5.70 -4.26 14.61
N LEU A 160 -6.32 -5.36 14.16
CA LEU A 160 -5.58 -6.52 13.65
C LEU A 160 -4.68 -6.15 12.46
N PRO A 161 -3.43 -6.63 12.44
CA PRO A 161 -2.47 -6.27 11.42
C PRO A 161 -2.84 -6.88 10.08
N ASN A 162 -2.44 -6.21 9.01
CA ASN A 162 -2.57 -6.74 7.66
C ASN A 162 -1.33 -6.43 6.82
N LEU A 163 -1.17 -7.18 5.74
CA LEU A 163 0.04 -7.12 4.93
C LEU A 163 0.22 -5.75 4.25
N SER A 164 -0.86 -5.16 3.73
CA SER A 164 -0.79 -3.86 3.04
C SER A 164 -0.37 -2.74 3.99
N ALA A 165 -1.02 -2.60 5.17
CA ALA A 165 -0.62 -1.60 6.16
C ALA A 165 0.82 -1.82 6.63
N THR A 166 1.26 -3.08 6.74
CA THR A 166 2.64 -3.42 7.11
C THR A 166 3.63 -3.01 6.02
N ALA A 167 3.32 -3.23 4.74
CA ALA A 167 4.16 -2.79 3.63
C ALA A 167 4.31 -1.26 3.59
N PHE A 168 3.21 -0.51 3.75
CA PHE A 168 3.26 0.95 3.83
C PHE A 168 4.09 1.45 5.02
N GLY A 169 3.96 0.82 6.19
CA GLY A 169 4.77 1.14 7.37
C GLY A 169 6.27 0.94 7.12
N LEU A 170 6.64 -0.17 6.51
CA LEU A 170 8.03 -0.48 6.16
C LEU A 170 8.61 0.50 5.13
N GLU A 171 7.84 0.87 4.11
CA GLU A 171 8.27 1.87 3.12
C GLU A 171 8.42 3.26 3.71
N ALA A 172 7.57 3.64 4.68
CA ALA A 172 7.72 4.90 5.41
C ALA A 172 9.02 4.94 6.22
N LEU A 173 9.39 3.83 6.88
CA LEU A 173 10.68 3.69 7.58
C LEU A 173 11.86 3.88 6.62
N ARG A 174 11.80 3.30 5.41
CA ARG A 174 12.83 3.47 4.37
C ARG A 174 12.90 4.91 3.88
N ALA A 175 11.75 5.53 3.59
CA ALA A 175 11.69 6.94 3.16
C ALA A 175 12.26 7.89 4.21
N ALA A 176 12.07 7.59 5.50
CA ALA A 176 12.65 8.33 6.62
C ALA A 176 14.14 8.00 6.88
N GLY A 177 14.78 7.22 6.02
CA GLY A 177 16.20 6.88 6.14
C GLY A 177 16.55 6.02 7.36
N ARG A 178 15.57 5.29 7.93
CA ARG A 178 15.89 4.42 9.08
C ARG A 178 16.83 3.30 8.66
N PRO A 179 17.91 3.05 9.44
CA PRO A 179 18.90 2.03 9.09
C PRO A 179 18.29 0.63 9.06
N GLY A 180 18.87 -0.27 8.27
CA GLY A 180 18.33 -1.62 8.02
C GLY A 180 18.27 -2.52 9.26
N ASP A 181 19.09 -2.24 10.28
CA ASP A 181 19.11 -2.91 11.57
C ASP A 181 18.08 -2.35 12.58
N ASN A 182 17.28 -1.34 12.17
CA ASN A 182 16.21 -0.85 13.03
C ASN A 182 15.25 -1.99 13.40
N PRO A 183 14.97 -2.20 14.71
CA PRO A 183 14.20 -3.34 15.19
C PRO A 183 12.80 -3.47 14.57
N ALA A 184 12.22 -2.38 14.07
CA ALA A 184 10.91 -2.39 13.44
C ALA A 184 10.89 -3.25 12.17
N PHE A 185 11.98 -3.28 11.38
CA PHE A 185 12.09 -4.14 10.20
C PHE A 185 12.10 -5.63 10.59
N GLY A 186 12.92 -6.00 11.58
CA GLY A 186 13.01 -7.38 12.04
C GLY A 186 11.66 -7.89 12.61
N ARG A 187 10.97 -7.05 13.39
CA ARG A 187 9.62 -7.39 13.89
C ARG A 187 8.62 -7.56 12.75
N ALA A 188 8.59 -6.63 11.80
CA ALA A 188 7.66 -6.73 10.66
C ALA A 188 7.91 -7.96 9.79
N MET A 189 9.16 -8.38 9.61
CA MET A 189 9.51 -9.59 8.89
C MET A 189 8.82 -10.84 9.46
N HIS A 190 8.67 -10.96 10.79
CA HIS A 190 7.90 -12.04 11.39
C HIS A 190 6.47 -12.10 10.89
N PHE A 191 5.80 -10.95 10.78
CA PHE A 191 4.43 -10.87 10.26
C PHE A 191 4.37 -11.15 8.76
N VAL A 192 5.25 -10.51 7.98
CA VAL A 192 5.31 -10.65 6.51
C VAL A 192 5.53 -12.11 6.12
N CYS A 193 6.47 -12.81 6.77
CA CYS A 193 6.74 -14.22 6.50
C CYS A 193 5.53 -15.11 6.81
N LYS A 194 4.73 -14.78 7.82
CA LYS A 194 3.51 -15.56 8.15
C LYS A 194 2.41 -15.40 7.11
N CYS A 195 2.37 -14.28 6.37
CA CYS A 195 1.42 -14.04 5.27
C CYS A 195 1.89 -14.59 3.92
N HIS A 196 3.06 -15.22 3.86
CA HIS A 196 3.66 -15.75 2.65
C HIS A 196 3.35 -17.23 2.47
N ASN A 197 2.73 -17.61 1.37
CA ASN A 197 2.56 -19.00 0.96
C ASN A 197 3.89 -19.56 0.44
N PHE A 198 4.82 -19.78 1.37
CA PHE A 198 6.20 -20.19 1.09
C PHE A 198 6.78 -21.00 2.26
N ALA A 199 7.48 -22.07 1.95
CA ALA A 199 8.24 -22.86 2.90
C ALA A 199 9.74 -22.59 2.75
N ASP A 200 10.41 -22.18 3.83
CA ASP A 200 11.88 -21.99 3.83
C ASP A 200 12.62 -23.33 3.69
N ASP A 201 12.09 -24.40 4.29
CA ASP A 201 12.58 -25.77 4.12
C ASP A 201 11.86 -26.43 2.94
N PRO A 202 12.58 -26.76 1.84
CA PRO A 202 11.99 -27.43 0.70
C PRO A 202 11.32 -28.76 1.04
N ALA A 203 11.81 -29.48 2.06
CA ALA A 203 11.20 -30.73 2.52
C ALA A 203 9.84 -30.53 3.20
N GLY A 204 9.61 -29.35 3.73
CA GLY A 204 8.34 -28.95 4.33
C GLY A 204 7.34 -28.33 3.37
N ARG A 205 7.71 -28.14 2.10
CA ARG A 205 6.88 -27.51 1.08
C ARG A 205 5.63 -28.32 0.77
N ASP A 206 4.48 -27.63 0.75
CA ASP A 206 3.22 -28.17 0.24
C ASP A 206 2.89 -27.49 -1.12
N PRO A 207 3.12 -28.19 -2.26
CA PRO A 207 2.93 -27.59 -3.59
C PRO A 207 1.50 -27.12 -3.87
N ALA A 208 0.52 -27.64 -3.11
CA ALA A 208 -0.87 -27.22 -3.25
C ALA A 208 -1.13 -25.80 -2.69
N PHE A 209 -0.29 -25.34 -1.78
CA PHE A 209 -0.47 -24.09 -1.06
C PHE A 209 0.73 -23.13 -1.12
N ASP A 210 1.97 -23.68 -1.19
CA ASP A 210 3.19 -22.87 -1.18
C ASP A 210 3.55 -22.43 -2.60
N ASP A 211 2.68 -21.59 -3.16
CA ASP A 211 2.75 -21.08 -4.54
C ASP A 211 3.66 -19.86 -4.70
N GLY A 212 4.23 -19.33 -3.61
CA GLY A 212 5.11 -18.17 -3.60
C GLY A 212 4.38 -16.82 -3.51
N GLY A 213 3.05 -16.80 -3.54
CA GLY A 213 2.27 -15.60 -3.36
C GLY A 213 1.94 -15.28 -1.90
N PHE A 214 1.17 -14.23 -1.70
CA PHE A 214 0.80 -13.73 -0.38
C PHE A 214 -0.70 -13.61 -0.22
N PHE A 215 -1.14 -13.66 1.03
CA PHE A 215 -2.49 -13.34 1.47
C PHE A 215 -2.49 -12.19 2.49
N PHE A 216 -3.66 -11.62 2.79
CA PHE A 216 -3.77 -10.33 3.46
C PHE A 216 -3.54 -10.39 4.98
N ILE A 217 -4.14 -11.39 5.65
CA ILE A 217 -4.18 -11.50 7.11
C ILE A 217 -4.36 -12.95 7.57
N LEU A 218 -3.73 -13.31 8.69
CA LEU A 218 -3.89 -14.61 9.29
C LEU A 218 -5.22 -14.72 10.07
N GLY A 219 -5.90 -15.86 9.91
CA GLY A 219 -7.05 -16.23 10.73
C GLY A 219 -8.29 -15.36 10.56
N ASP A 220 -8.40 -14.67 9.42
CA ASP A 220 -9.56 -13.84 9.08
C ASP A 220 -10.02 -14.09 7.63
N PRO A 221 -10.79 -15.16 7.39
CA PRO A 221 -11.27 -15.51 6.05
C PRO A 221 -12.07 -14.40 5.33
N PRO A 222 -12.95 -13.64 6.00
CA PRO A 222 -13.68 -12.55 5.36
C PRO A 222 -12.81 -11.45 4.76
N ARG A 223 -11.71 -11.08 5.43
CA ARG A 223 -10.82 -10.01 4.96
C ARG A 223 -9.80 -10.47 3.93
N ASN A 224 -9.54 -11.77 3.80
CA ASN A 224 -8.78 -12.32 2.68
C ASN A 224 -9.65 -12.36 1.42
N LYS A 225 -9.46 -11.38 0.52
CA LYS A 225 -10.36 -11.17 -0.63
C LYS A 225 -10.48 -12.38 -1.55
N ALA A 226 -9.40 -13.12 -1.78
CA ALA A 226 -9.44 -14.37 -2.55
C ALA A 226 -10.06 -15.53 -1.76
N GLY A 227 -10.09 -15.45 -0.43
CA GLY A 227 -10.71 -16.42 0.45
C GLY A 227 -9.79 -17.55 0.90
N VAL A 228 -10.43 -18.60 1.41
CA VAL A 228 -9.76 -19.82 1.84
C VAL A 228 -9.37 -20.66 0.63
N GLY A 229 -8.10 -21.05 0.56
CA GLY A 229 -7.57 -21.92 -0.49
C GLY A 229 -7.76 -23.40 -0.20
N GLY A 230 -8.04 -23.76 1.06
CA GLY A 230 -8.23 -25.13 1.52
C GLY A 230 -7.61 -25.40 2.89
N THR A 231 -7.42 -26.68 3.21
CA THR A 231 -6.79 -27.13 4.45
C THR A 231 -5.58 -27.98 4.12
N ASP A 232 -4.42 -27.66 4.71
CA ASP A 232 -3.20 -28.42 4.45
C ASP A 232 -3.17 -29.79 5.20
N ARG A 233 -2.15 -30.59 4.92
CA ARG A 233 -1.97 -31.93 5.51
C ARG A 233 -1.87 -31.95 7.05
N ARG A 234 -1.62 -30.76 7.66
CA ARG A 234 -1.56 -30.59 9.12
C ARG A 234 -2.87 -30.08 9.71
N GLY A 235 -3.95 -30.01 8.90
CA GLY A 235 -5.26 -29.52 9.33
C GLY A 235 -5.33 -27.98 9.47
N ARG A 236 -4.38 -27.22 8.93
CA ARG A 236 -4.37 -25.75 9.00
C ARG A 236 -5.08 -25.17 7.81
N GLU A 237 -5.96 -24.20 8.07
CA GLU A 237 -6.56 -23.38 7.02
C GLU A 237 -5.48 -22.58 6.27
N ARG A 238 -5.54 -22.61 4.95
CA ARG A 238 -4.64 -21.88 4.06
C ARG A 238 -5.44 -20.89 3.22
N PHE A 239 -4.89 -19.71 3.04
CA PHE A 239 -5.53 -18.65 2.26
C PHE A 239 -4.96 -18.61 0.85
N ALA A 240 -5.80 -18.32 -0.14
CA ALA A 240 -5.37 -18.18 -1.52
C ALA A 240 -4.53 -16.92 -1.72
N SER A 241 -3.46 -17.03 -2.50
CA SER A 241 -2.65 -15.90 -2.94
C SER A 241 -3.41 -15.05 -3.96
N TYR A 242 -3.18 -13.72 -3.93
CA TYR A 242 -3.75 -12.83 -4.93
C TYR A 242 -2.88 -11.58 -5.17
N GLY A 243 -3.08 -10.91 -6.30
CA GLY A 243 -2.16 -9.94 -6.88
C GLY A 243 -1.74 -8.82 -5.96
N SER A 244 -2.69 -8.04 -5.42
CA SER A 244 -2.34 -6.88 -4.60
C SER A 244 -1.56 -7.24 -3.34
N THR A 245 -1.93 -8.33 -2.67
CA THR A 245 -1.19 -8.79 -1.48
C THR A 245 0.17 -9.38 -1.81
N THR A 246 0.30 -10.06 -2.96
CA THR A 246 1.60 -10.56 -3.40
C THR A 246 2.53 -9.41 -3.77
N ALA A 247 2.01 -8.37 -4.40
CA ALA A 247 2.77 -7.15 -4.66
C ALA A 247 3.18 -6.44 -3.35
N ASP A 248 2.26 -6.30 -2.39
CA ASP A 248 2.55 -5.73 -1.06
C ASP A 248 3.60 -6.57 -0.30
N GLY A 249 3.50 -7.90 -0.37
CA GLY A 249 4.46 -8.81 0.23
C GLY A 249 5.86 -8.65 -0.37
N LEU A 250 5.96 -8.57 -1.69
CA LEU A 250 7.22 -8.33 -2.39
C LEU A 250 7.85 -6.98 -2.01
N ARG A 251 7.05 -5.90 -1.98
CA ARG A 251 7.48 -4.58 -1.49
C ARG A 251 7.97 -4.63 -0.05
N ALA A 252 7.23 -5.33 0.82
CA ALA A 252 7.58 -5.50 2.23
C ALA A 252 8.90 -6.27 2.42
N LEU A 253 9.12 -7.37 1.68
CA LEU A 253 10.38 -8.13 1.71
C LEU A 253 11.57 -7.26 1.30
N LEU A 254 11.44 -6.51 0.21
CA LEU A 254 12.47 -5.59 -0.28
C LEU A 254 12.69 -4.43 0.71
N ALA A 255 11.64 -3.87 1.28
CA ALA A 255 11.75 -2.85 2.32
C ALA A 255 12.43 -3.37 3.59
N CYS A 256 12.28 -4.64 3.95
CA CYS A 256 13.05 -5.28 5.01
C CYS A 256 14.52 -5.55 4.63
N GLY A 257 14.91 -5.31 3.40
CA GLY A 257 16.30 -5.45 2.94
C GLY A 257 16.67 -6.83 2.43
N LEU A 258 15.71 -7.68 2.11
CA LEU A 258 16.02 -8.93 1.45
C LEU A 258 16.59 -8.67 0.04
N PRO A 259 17.61 -9.44 -0.38
CA PRO A 259 18.18 -9.29 -1.71
C PRO A 259 17.16 -9.72 -2.78
N ARG A 260 17.25 -9.11 -3.96
CA ARG A 260 16.36 -9.40 -5.09
C ARG A 260 16.40 -10.87 -5.53
N GLU A 261 17.55 -11.52 -5.35
CA GLU A 261 17.79 -12.93 -5.66
C GLU A 261 17.42 -13.88 -4.51
N GLY A 262 16.99 -13.32 -3.37
CA GLY A 262 16.57 -14.13 -2.23
C GLY A 262 15.36 -15.00 -2.54
N ALA A 263 15.34 -16.23 -2.02
CA ALA A 263 14.33 -17.24 -2.37
C ALA A 263 12.88 -16.74 -2.21
N ARG A 264 12.57 -16.02 -1.12
CA ARG A 264 11.23 -15.45 -0.88
C ARG A 264 10.88 -14.34 -1.88
N VAL A 265 11.85 -13.47 -2.21
CA VAL A 265 11.68 -12.38 -3.19
C VAL A 265 11.48 -12.96 -4.59
N THR A 266 12.30 -13.94 -4.96
CA THR A 266 12.19 -14.65 -6.23
C THR A 266 10.85 -15.36 -6.38
N ALA A 267 10.38 -16.07 -5.33
CA ALA A 267 9.09 -16.76 -5.36
C ALA A 267 7.92 -15.77 -5.56
N ALA A 268 7.91 -14.67 -4.81
CA ALA A 268 6.86 -13.64 -4.95
C ALA A 268 6.89 -12.94 -6.32
N ARG A 269 8.09 -12.65 -6.83
CA ARG A 269 8.28 -12.08 -8.17
C ARG A 269 7.77 -13.03 -9.26
N HIS A 270 8.12 -14.32 -9.21
CA HIS A 270 7.63 -15.31 -10.16
C HIS A 270 6.11 -15.43 -10.10
N TRP A 271 5.52 -15.50 -8.90
CA TRP A 271 4.06 -15.53 -8.77
C TRP A 271 3.42 -14.33 -9.49
N LEU A 272 3.95 -13.11 -9.27
CA LEU A 272 3.44 -11.90 -9.91
C LEU A 272 3.60 -11.91 -11.43
N THR A 273 4.76 -12.34 -11.93
CA THR A 273 5.02 -12.35 -13.38
C THR A 273 4.21 -13.43 -14.10
N ASP A 274 4.07 -14.60 -13.50
CA ASP A 274 3.35 -15.74 -14.08
C ASP A 274 1.83 -15.53 -14.10
N THR A 275 1.31 -14.75 -13.15
CA THR A 275 -0.13 -14.46 -13.03
C THR A 275 -0.50 -13.04 -13.49
N PHE A 276 0.45 -12.24 -13.94
CA PHE A 276 0.24 -10.84 -14.28
C PHE A 276 -0.92 -10.64 -15.24
N SER A 277 -1.78 -9.68 -14.92
CA SER A 277 -2.84 -9.21 -15.79
C SER A 277 -3.01 -7.69 -15.64
N ALA A 278 -2.92 -6.98 -16.75
CA ALA A 278 -3.24 -5.56 -16.81
C ALA A 278 -4.75 -5.31 -16.77
N ALA A 279 -5.55 -6.25 -17.29
CA ALA A 279 -6.99 -6.09 -17.44
C ALA A 279 -7.78 -6.38 -16.16
N ALA A 280 -7.25 -7.19 -15.24
CA ALA A 280 -7.94 -7.62 -14.05
C ALA A 280 -6.96 -7.89 -12.89
N HIS A 281 -7.44 -7.75 -11.66
CA HIS A 281 -6.70 -8.11 -10.46
C HIS A 281 -6.51 -9.64 -10.39
N PRO A 282 -5.28 -10.19 -10.46
CA PRO A 282 -5.06 -11.62 -10.55
C PRO A 282 -5.22 -12.33 -9.21
N GLY A 283 -5.58 -13.62 -9.27
CA GLY A 283 -5.73 -14.51 -8.14
C GLY A 283 -6.87 -15.51 -8.35
N ARG A 284 -6.92 -16.52 -7.49
CA ARG A 284 -8.01 -17.51 -7.48
C ARG A 284 -9.09 -17.05 -6.49
N PHE A 285 -9.96 -16.15 -6.93
CA PHE A 285 -11.08 -15.69 -6.11
C PHE A 285 -12.18 -16.75 -6.09
N GLY A 286 -12.60 -17.13 -4.89
CA GLY A 286 -13.67 -18.11 -4.71
C GLY A 286 -15.04 -17.63 -5.23
N PRO A 287 -16.03 -18.52 -5.30
CA PRO A 287 -17.38 -18.18 -5.72
C PRO A 287 -17.95 -16.98 -4.96
N GLY A 288 -18.63 -16.07 -5.67
CA GLY A 288 -19.24 -14.87 -5.09
C GLY A 288 -18.25 -13.74 -4.71
N ARG A 289 -16.94 -13.84 -5.08
CA ARG A 289 -15.93 -12.85 -4.74
C ARG A 289 -15.48 -11.98 -5.93
N SER A 290 -16.20 -12.01 -7.04
CA SER A 290 -15.87 -11.21 -8.24
C SER A 290 -15.92 -9.70 -7.98
N ALA A 291 -16.88 -9.22 -7.19
CA ALA A 291 -16.94 -7.82 -6.78
C ALA A 291 -15.71 -7.43 -5.95
N LEU A 292 -15.30 -8.27 -4.99
CA LEU A 292 -14.07 -8.04 -4.20
C LEU A 292 -12.80 -8.07 -5.06
N GLN A 293 -12.76 -8.92 -6.09
CA GLN A 293 -11.67 -8.93 -7.07
C GLN A 293 -11.61 -7.61 -7.85
N ALA A 294 -12.75 -7.17 -8.39
CA ALA A 294 -12.85 -5.96 -9.19
C ALA A 294 -12.55 -4.69 -8.37
N SER A 295 -12.99 -4.66 -7.10
CA SER A 295 -12.91 -3.47 -6.25
C SER A 295 -11.50 -3.01 -5.92
N VAL A 296 -10.47 -3.83 -6.13
CA VAL A 296 -9.06 -3.56 -5.78
C VAL A 296 -8.21 -3.40 -7.05
N TYR A 297 -8.81 -2.99 -8.17
CA TYR A 297 -8.13 -2.96 -9.45
C TYR A 297 -7.03 -1.89 -9.52
N PHE A 298 -7.31 -0.63 -9.17
CA PHE A 298 -6.31 0.44 -9.24
C PHE A 298 -5.22 0.30 -8.18
N TYR A 299 -5.58 -0.20 -7.00
CA TYR A 299 -4.59 -0.55 -5.98
C TYR A 299 -3.68 -1.70 -6.44
N TRP A 300 -4.24 -2.71 -7.11
CA TRP A 300 -3.45 -3.77 -7.75
C TRP A 300 -2.46 -3.18 -8.74
N CYS A 301 -2.91 -2.35 -9.67
CA CYS A 301 -2.04 -1.72 -10.66
C CYS A 301 -0.91 -0.93 -10.00
N TRP A 302 -1.23 -0.13 -8.99
CA TRP A 302 -0.27 0.67 -8.25
C TRP A 302 0.75 -0.19 -7.50
N SER A 303 0.29 -1.15 -6.71
CA SER A 303 1.17 -2.01 -5.91
C SER A 303 2.05 -2.90 -6.79
N ALA A 304 1.50 -3.46 -7.88
CA ALA A 304 2.25 -4.28 -8.85
C ALA A 304 3.35 -3.47 -9.55
N ALA A 305 3.04 -2.26 -10.03
CA ALA A 305 4.03 -1.40 -10.68
C ALA A 305 5.21 -1.11 -9.74
N HIS A 306 4.94 -0.72 -8.49
CA HIS A 306 5.97 -0.48 -7.49
C HIS A 306 6.78 -1.74 -7.15
N ALA A 307 6.11 -2.89 -6.98
CA ALA A 307 6.74 -4.15 -6.63
C ALA A 307 7.67 -4.66 -7.75
N LEU A 308 7.17 -4.70 -8.98
CA LEU A 308 7.92 -5.23 -10.13
C LEU A 308 9.09 -4.32 -10.51
N ALA A 309 8.91 -3.00 -10.47
CA ALA A 309 10.00 -2.04 -10.68
C ALA A 309 11.09 -2.18 -9.60
N ALA A 310 10.71 -2.24 -8.32
CA ALA A 310 11.66 -2.40 -7.21
C ALA A 310 12.40 -3.75 -7.25
N ALA A 311 11.73 -4.81 -7.69
CA ALA A 311 12.32 -6.14 -7.85
C ALA A 311 13.24 -6.27 -9.08
N GLY A 312 13.30 -5.26 -9.96
CA GLY A 312 14.10 -5.29 -11.18
C GLY A 312 13.57 -6.26 -12.22
N ALA A 313 12.24 -6.43 -12.32
CA ALA A 313 11.58 -7.29 -13.30
C ALA A 313 11.53 -6.63 -14.70
N GLY A 314 12.66 -6.06 -15.16
CA GLY A 314 12.76 -5.37 -16.45
C GLY A 314 12.76 -6.29 -17.67
N ASP A 315 13.03 -7.58 -17.45
CA ASP A 315 12.97 -8.64 -18.46
C ASP A 315 11.56 -9.15 -18.76
N VAL A 316 10.58 -8.76 -17.96
CA VAL A 316 9.17 -9.15 -18.11
C VAL A 316 8.35 -7.97 -18.64
N LEU A 317 7.59 -8.21 -19.69
CA LEU A 317 6.74 -7.20 -20.34
C LEU A 317 5.47 -6.93 -19.52
N TRP A 318 5.59 -6.20 -18.39
CA TRP A 318 4.47 -5.80 -17.54
C TRP A 318 4.09 -4.31 -17.71
N ALA A 319 5.09 -3.45 -17.92
CA ALA A 319 4.92 -2.01 -17.89
C ALA A 319 4.09 -1.49 -19.07
N GLU A 320 4.35 -1.97 -20.29
CA GLU A 320 3.63 -1.51 -21.48
C GLU A 320 2.16 -1.97 -21.47
N PRO A 321 1.80 -3.26 -21.25
CA PRO A 321 0.40 -3.66 -21.15
C PRO A 321 -0.36 -2.94 -20.04
N LEU A 322 0.29 -2.69 -18.89
CA LEU A 322 -0.34 -1.96 -17.79
C LEU A 322 -0.60 -0.49 -18.16
N ALA A 323 0.37 0.16 -18.78
CA ALA A 323 0.21 1.54 -19.24
C ALA A 323 -0.91 1.67 -20.30
N GLU A 324 -0.96 0.77 -21.27
CA GLU A 324 -2.01 0.74 -22.29
C GLU A 324 -3.39 0.61 -21.68
N GLU A 325 -3.56 -0.30 -20.73
CA GLU A 325 -4.83 -0.53 -20.08
C GLU A 325 -5.26 0.65 -19.18
N LEU A 326 -4.31 1.25 -18.45
CA LEU A 326 -4.60 2.45 -17.65
C LEU A 326 -4.99 3.63 -18.53
N VAL A 327 -4.26 3.90 -19.62
CA VAL A 327 -4.62 4.97 -20.57
C VAL A 327 -6.00 4.72 -21.19
N ARG A 328 -6.30 3.47 -21.58
CA ARG A 328 -7.62 3.10 -22.12
C ARG A 328 -8.78 3.34 -21.15
N ARG A 329 -8.53 3.13 -19.84
CA ARG A 329 -9.55 3.32 -18.76
C ARG A 329 -9.67 4.76 -18.31
N GLN A 330 -8.77 5.65 -18.69
CA GLN A 330 -8.86 7.05 -18.29
C GLN A 330 -10.13 7.69 -18.86
N ARG A 331 -10.87 8.37 -18.01
CA ARG A 331 -12.03 9.17 -18.43
C ARG A 331 -11.58 10.43 -19.18
N ARG A 332 -12.44 10.97 -20.05
CA ARG A 332 -12.15 12.18 -20.87
C ARG A 332 -11.67 13.39 -20.05
N GLY A 333 -12.08 13.49 -18.77
CA GLY A 333 -11.65 14.56 -17.86
C GLY A 333 -10.32 14.30 -17.14
N GLY A 334 -9.60 13.22 -17.46
CA GLY A 334 -8.30 12.91 -16.85
C GLY A 334 -8.34 11.98 -15.62
N SER A 335 -9.51 11.67 -15.08
CA SER A 335 -9.66 10.83 -13.89
C SER A 335 -9.85 9.35 -14.21
N TRP A 336 -9.72 8.54 -13.16
CA TRP A 336 -10.17 7.14 -13.11
C TRP A 336 -11.19 6.95 -12.00
N VAL A 337 -12.04 5.97 -12.16
CA VAL A 337 -13.06 5.54 -11.17
C VAL A 337 -13.33 4.06 -11.36
N ASN A 338 -13.40 3.31 -10.27
CA ASN A 338 -13.85 1.92 -10.28
C ASN A 338 -15.39 1.86 -10.15
N ASP A 339 -16.00 0.92 -10.80
CA ASP A 339 -17.45 0.68 -10.67
C ASP A 339 -17.79 -0.16 -9.41
N ALA A 340 -16.79 -0.83 -8.83
CA ALA A 340 -16.94 -1.64 -7.61
C ALA A 340 -16.61 -0.80 -6.36
N VAL A 341 -17.54 -0.77 -5.40
CA VAL A 341 -17.54 0.17 -4.25
C VAL A 341 -16.91 -0.38 -2.96
N GLU A 342 -16.58 -1.68 -2.90
CA GLU A 342 -16.24 -2.39 -1.66
C GLU A 342 -14.97 -1.87 -0.96
N VAL A 343 -14.04 -1.23 -1.69
CA VAL A 343 -12.80 -0.68 -1.13
C VAL A 343 -12.55 0.79 -1.49
N ARG A 344 -13.60 1.49 -1.93
CA ARG A 344 -13.60 2.95 -2.20
C ARG A 344 -12.72 3.41 -3.36
N GLU A 345 -12.42 2.55 -4.32
CA GLU A 345 -11.83 2.96 -5.60
C GLU A 345 -12.86 3.61 -6.55
N ASP A 346 -14.14 3.61 -6.17
CA ASP A 346 -15.21 4.42 -6.77
C ASP A 346 -15.11 5.91 -6.37
N ASP A 347 -14.26 6.25 -5.39
CA ASP A 347 -13.83 7.64 -5.17
C ASP A 347 -12.82 8.05 -6.25
N PRO A 348 -13.13 9.09 -7.04
CA PRO A 348 -12.27 9.46 -8.17
C PRO A 348 -10.90 9.98 -7.74
N ILE A 349 -10.72 10.54 -6.54
CA ILE A 349 -9.40 10.97 -6.06
C ILE A 349 -8.55 9.76 -5.74
N VAL A 350 -9.12 8.75 -5.06
CA VAL A 350 -8.42 7.50 -4.74
C VAL A 350 -7.98 6.79 -6.03
N ALA A 351 -8.91 6.53 -6.94
CA ALA A 351 -8.62 5.82 -8.19
C ALA A 351 -7.62 6.57 -9.07
N THR A 352 -7.77 7.92 -9.18
CA THR A 352 -6.88 8.74 -10.00
C THR A 352 -5.46 8.77 -9.44
N ALA A 353 -5.30 8.93 -8.14
CA ALA A 353 -3.98 8.93 -7.53
C ALA A 353 -3.27 7.57 -7.67
N LEU A 354 -3.99 6.46 -7.49
CA LEU A 354 -3.42 5.12 -7.66
C LEU A 354 -3.07 4.84 -9.13
N ALA A 355 -3.98 5.12 -10.07
CA ALA A 355 -3.76 4.88 -11.49
C ALA A 355 -2.62 5.73 -12.06
N ALA A 356 -2.58 7.03 -11.73
CA ALA A 356 -1.52 7.93 -12.17
C ALA A 356 -0.16 7.54 -11.57
N GLY A 357 -0.12 7.15 -10.29
CA GLY A 357 1.10 6.63 -9.66
C GLY A 357 1.62 5.37 -10.34
N ALA A 358 0.74 4.40 -10.68
CA ALA A 358 1.12 3.22 -11.46
C ALA A 358 1.66 3.60 -12.85
N LEU A 359 0.97 4.51 -13.54
CA LEU A 359 1.33 4.95 -14.89
C LEU A 359 2.68 5.68 -14.92
N SER A 360 3.00 6.47 -13.87
CA SER A 360 4.30 7.12 -13.73
C SER A 360 5.45 6.12 -13.60
N ILE A 361 5.25 5.04 -12.84
CA ILE A 361 6.24 3.95 -12.74
C ILE A 361 6.40 3.23 -14.08
N CYS A 362 5.31 2.95 -14.79
CA CYS A 362 5.38 2.37 -16.14
C CYS A 362 6.18 3.25 -17.09
N ARG A 363 5.93 4.58 -17.09
CA ARG A 363 6.68 5.56 -17.90
C ARG A 363 8.19 5.47 -17.65
N SER A 364 8.57 5.39 -16.38
CA SER A 364 9.99 5.29 -15.99
C SER A 364 10.63 3.98 -16.45
N GLY A 365 9.90 2.88 -16.41
CA GLY A 365 10.35 1.56 -16.87
C GLY A 365 10.45 1.43 -18.40
N LEU A 366 9.74 2.28 -19.15
CA LEU A 366 9.75 2.28 -20.63
C LEU A 366 10.76 3.28 -21.24
N ARG A 367 11.38 4.14 -20.43
CA ARG A 367 12.47 5.02 -20.86
C ARG A 367 13.77 4.23 -20.79
N PHE A 368 14.19 3.69 -21.93
CA PHE A 368 15.52 3.11 -22.17
C PHE A 368 16.47 4.15 -22.73
#